data_7de30052bc93cb1e41d0e25978035bef
#
_entry.id   7de30052bc93cb1e41d0e25978035bef
#
_cell.length_a   1.000
_cell.length_b   1.000
_cell.length_c   1.000
_cell.angle_alpha   90.00
_cell.angle_beta   90.00
_cell.angle_gamma   90.00
#
_symmetry.space_group_name_H-M   'P 1'
#
loop_
_entity.id
_entity.type
_entity.pdbx_description
1 polymer ?
#
loop_
_entity_poly.entity_id
_entity_poly.type
_entity_poly.pdbx_seq_one_letter_code
_entity_poly.pdbx_strand_id
1 'polypeptide(L)'
;MKRVVHAACPHDCPDACGVLITIEDGRATRIQGDPEHPVTRGFLCAKVAKYLDRVYSPERVLYPMRRVVAKGPAAYAGGGARATWERSFAPLGRLGAAVPTQAFERISWDEALDEIAHRLRRIVAEYGCESILPYSYGGSLGALNSASMDRRFFHRLGASQLERSICSSAGEEGLKSVIGIKLGTEPEQFAHSRYIIAWGSNIHGNNVHLWPFIEEARRQGAKLVVIDPYRTRTAKCADWYLPINPGTDAALALGMMHVIINENLFDADYVSRYTVGFDDLKARAQQYPPEKVAHWTGISAGDIRKLAREYATARPSLIRVNYGIQRSERGGMSMRAVTMLPCLIGSWKEVGGGLQLSLSGAYGLNKEALEMPELMQNALGRPARIVNMVQLGKALNSLEAPPIQALFVYNSNPAAVCPNHNEVVRGLRRPDLFTVVHEQFFTDTTDYADIVLPATTFFEHKDLQIAYGHYYVQVSNQAMEPVGECRSNVEMFRALAERMGFEDECFRETVDSMIDRALDAPNPWLRGITRDRLEREHRMRLNFENENSSRASQSPSAACMFDLW
;
A
#
# COMPACT_ATOMS: atom_id res chain seq x y z
N MET A 1 -25.73 -13.60 -22.51
CA MET A 1 -26.49 -13.17 -21.30
C MET A 1 -25.78 -11.99 -20.66
N LYS A 2 -26.53 -10.95 -20.26
CA LYS A 2 -25.96 -9.74 -19.62
C LYS A 2 -26.13 -9.83 -18.11
N ARG A 3 -25.04 -9.58 -17.35
CA ARG A 3 -25.05 -9.49 -15.87
C ARG A 3 -24.11 -8.39 -15.37
N VAL A 4 -24.34 -7.89 -14.16
CA VAL A 4 -23.45 -6.95 -13.48
C VAL A 4 -22.87 -7.65 -12.27
N VAL A 5 -21.57 -7.50 -12.08
CA VAL A 5 -20.81 -8.09 -10.97
C VAL A 5 -20.23 -6.98 -10.13
N HIS A 6 -20.44 -7.06 -8.81
CA HIS A 6 -19.81 -6.20 -7.83
C HIS A 6 -18.40 -6.70 -7.53
N ALA A 7 -17.43 -5.79 -7.62
CA ALA A 7 -16.04 -6.05 -7.29
C ALA A 7 -15.42 -4.83 -6.58
N ALA A 8 -14.19 -4.93 -6.14
CA ALA A 8 -13.45 -3.85 -5.52
C ALA A 8 -12.10 -3.66 -6.21
N CYS A 9 -11.68 -2.41 -6.40
CA CYS A 9 -10.41 -2.07 -7.01
C CYS A 9 -9.25 -2.38 -6.05
N PRO A 10 -8.30 -3.26 -6.41
CA PRO A 10 -7.20 -3.66 -5.54
C PRO A 10 -5.93 -2.84 -5.76
N HIS A 11 -5.96 -1.77 -6.54
CA HIS A 11 -4.77 -0.95 -6.78
C HIS A 11 -4.27 -0.31 -5.49
N ASP A 12 -2.95 -0.07 -5.41
CA ASP A 12 -2.33 0.67 -4.31
C ASP A 12 -2.82 2.12 -4.30
N CYS A 13 -3.92 2.31 -3.59
CA CYS A 13 -4.67 3.55 -3.48
C CYS A 13 -5.49 3.52 -2.18
N PRO A 14 -5.60 4.65 -1.45
CA PRO A 14 -6.40 4.70 -0.22
C PRO A 14 -7.88 4.38 -0.44
N ASP A 15 -8.38 4.59 -1.65
CA ASP A 15 -9.81 4.63 -1.93
C ASP A 15 -10.47 3.26 -2.06
N ALA A 16 -9.75 2.20 -2.47
CA ALA A 16 -10.27 0.83 -2.65
C ALA A 16 -11.70 0.80 -3.21
N CYS A 17 -11.92 1.46 -4.37
CA CYS A 17 -13.24 1.76 -4.91
C CYS A 17 -14.11 0.52 -5.10
N GLY A 18 -15.38 0.58 -4.69
CA GLY A 18 -16.41 -0.33 -5.17
C GLY A 18 -16.65 -0.13 -6.67
N VAL A 19 -16.70 -1.20 -7.43
CA VAL A 19 -16.88 -1.14 -8.89
C VAL A 19 -17.97 -2.10 -9.36
N LEU A 20 -18.67 -1.72 -10.43
CA LEU A 20 -19.66 -2.52 -11.14
C LEU A 20 -19.10 -2.91 -12.51
N ILE A 21 -18.97 -4.21 -12.76
CA ILE A 21 -18.45 -4.75 -14.00
C ILE A 21 -19.60 -5.39 -14.78
N THR A 22 -19.90 -4.86 -15.97
CA THR A 22 -20.92 -5.44 -16.85
C THR A 22 -20.28 -6.52 -17.71
N ILE A 23 -20.87 -7.71 -17.67
CA ILE A 23 -20.47 -8.88 -18.45
C ILE A 23 -21.55 -9.16 -19.48
N GLU A 24 -21.18 -9.29 -20.74
CA GLU A 24 -22.04 -9.72 -21.86
C GLU A 24 -21.34 -10.89 -22.55
N ASP A 25 -22.03 -12.03 -22.61
CA ASP A 25 -21.55 -13.27 -23.23
C ASP A 25 -20.15 -13.70 -22.78
N GLY A 26 -19.94 -13.63 -21.46
CA GLY A 26 -18.67 -14.02 -20.81
C GLY A 26 -17.56 -12.94 -20.86
N ARG A 27 -17.80 -11.81 -21.51
CA ARG A 27 -16.81 -10.75 -21.72
C ARG A 27 -17.19 -9.48 -20.96
N ALA A 28 -16.25 -8.85 -20.30
CA ALA A 28 -16.45 -7.55 -19.67
C ALA A 28 -16.57 -6.46 -20.74
N THR A 29 -17.68 -5.71 -20.72
CA THR A 29 -17.98 -4.67 -21.70
C THR A 29 -17.98 -3.26 -21.09
N ARG A 30 -18.13 -3.16 -19.75
CA ARG A 30 -18.15 -1.88 -19.04
C ARG A 30 -17.64 -2.02 -17.62
N ILE A 31 -16.97 -0.98 -17.13
CA ILE A 31 -16.64 -0.78 -15.72
C ILE A 31 -17.18 0.58 -15.27
N GLN A 32 -17.79 0.63 -14.08
CA GLN A 32 -18.30 1.84 -13.44
C GLN A 32 -17.99 1.80 -11.96
N GLY A 33 -17.90 2.98 -11.32
CA GLY A 33 -17.93 3.05 -9.86
C GLY A 33 -19.31 2.67 -9.32
N ASP A 34 -19.32 2.06 -8.15
CA ASP A 34 -20.55 1.74 -7.44
C ASP A 34 -21.12 3.03 -6.81
N PRO A 35 -22.31 3.54 -7.27
CA PRO A 35 -22.89 4.77 -6.75
C PRO A 35 -23.34 4.66 -5.29
N GLU A 36 -23.57 3.44 -4.80
CA GLU A 36 -23.98 3.20 -3.42
C GLU A 36 -22.79 3.15 -2.45
N HIS A 37 -21.54 3.15 -2.95
CA HIS A 37 -20.38 3.14 -2.08
C HIS A 37 -20.23 4.50 -1.37
N PRO A 38 -20.30 4.57 -0.01
CA PRO A 38 -20.40 5.83 0.72
C PRO A 38 -19.22 6.79 0.48
N VAL A 39 -18.02 6.24 0.30
CA VAL A 39 -16.80 7.03 0.10
C VAL A 39 -16.55 7.31 -1.39
N THR A 40 -16.65 6.31 -2.26
CA THR A 40 -16.26 6.47 -3.67
C THR A 40 -17.38 6.97 -4.58
N ARG A 41 -18.65 6.89 -4.14
CA ARG A 41 -19.82 7.61 -4.68
C ARG A 41 -19.99 7.51 -6.21
N GLY A 42 -19.64 6.36 -6.79
CA GLY A 42 -19.95 6.04 -8.19
C GLY A 42 -19.00 6.62 -9.24
N PHE A 43 -17.97 7.39 -8.90
CA PHE A 43 -16.98 7.78 -9.90
C PHE A 43 -15.69 6.98 -9.80
N LEU A 44 -14.91 6.95 -10.88
CA LEU A 44 -13.64 6.24 -10.98
C LEU A 44 -12.51 7.21 -11.33
N CYS A 45 -11.32 6.93 -10.81
CA CYS A 45 -10.13 7.63 -11.28
C CYS A 45 -9.81 7.26 -12.74
N ALA A 46 -9.02 8.10 -13.43
CA ALA A 46 -8.70 7.92 -14.85
C ALA A 46 -8.03 6.56 -15.18
N LYS A 47 -7.33 5.94 -14.21
CA LYS A 47 -6.70 4.61 -14.39
C LYS A 47 -7.76 3.51 -14.47
N VAL A 48 -8.69 3.48 -13.51
CA VAL A 48 -9.68 2.41 -13.41
C VAL A 48 -10.81 2.60 -14.42
N ALA A 49 -11.16 3.83 -14.78
CA ALA A 49 -12.15 4.10 -15.83
C ALA A 49 -11.76 3.48 -17.21
N LYS A 50 -10.46 3.25 -17.45
CA LYS A 50 -9.92 2.63 -18.67
C LYS A 50 -9.46 1.18 -18.45
N TYR A 51 -9.93 0.52 -17.40
CA TYR A 51 -9.38 -0.79 -17.02
C TYR A 51 -9.64 -1.90 -18.05
N LEU A 52 -10.68 -1.77 -18.86
CA LEU A 52 -10.93 -2.69 -20.00
C LEU A 52 -9.78 -2.71 -21.01
N ASP A 53 -9.14 -1.55 -21.26
CA ASP A 53 -7.97 -1.46 -22.13
C ASP A 53 -6.81 -2.31 -21.57
N ARG A 54 -6.69 -2.40 -20.24
CA ARG A 54 -5.71 -3.25 -19.57
C ARG A 54 -6.08 -4.72 -19.66
N VAL A 55 -7.34 -5.07 -19.38
CA VAL A 55 -7.82 -6.47 -19.40
C VAL A 55 -7.63 -7.11 -20.77
N TYR A 56 -7.92 -6.36 -21.83
CA TYR A 56 -7.87 -6.84 -23.21
C TYR A 56 -6.68 -6.33 -24.01
N SER A 57 -5.66 -5.82 -23.33
CA SER A 57 -4.43 -5.38 -24.00
C SER A 57 -3.76 -6.55 -24.72
N PRO A 58 -3.36 -6.38 -25.99
CA PRO A 58 -2.58 -7.38 -26.72
C PRO A 58 -1.17 -7.57 -26.15
N GLU A 59 -0.74 -6.68 -25.26
CA GLU A 59 0.57 -6.73 -24.61
C GLU A 59 0.57 -7.54 -23.30
N ARG A 60 -0.59 -8.07 -22.87
CA ARG A 60 -0.66 -8.95 -21.70
C ARG A 60 0.15 -10.22 -21.92
N VAL A 61 0.85 -10.64 -20.88
CA VAL A 61 1.38 -11.99 -20.78
C VAL A 61 0.21 -12.94 -20.57
N LEU A 62 -0.09 -13.77 -21.58
CA LEU A 62 -1.24 -14.68 -21.58
C LEU A 62 -0.86 -16.14 -21.39
N TYR A 63 0.43 -16.46 -21.50
CA TYR A 63 0.97 -17.82 -21.44
C TYR A 63 2.28 -17.83 -20.66
N PRO A 64 2.67 -18.95 -20.02
CA PRO A 64 3.99 -19.08 -19.44
C PRO A 64 5.08 -18.97 -20.53
N MET A 65 6.15 -18.26 -20.20
CA MET A 65 7.24 -17.96 -21.12
C MET A 65 8.59 -18.31 -20.49
N ARG A 66 9.46 -18.97 -21.23
CA ARG A 66 10.83 -19.31 -20.83
C ARG A 66 11.82 -18.48 -21.64
N ARG A 67 12.84 -17.97 -20.98
CA ARG A 67 13.91 -17.22 -21.63
C ARG A 67 14.82 -18.12 -22.47
N VAL A 68 15.15 -17.66 -23.68
CA VAL A 68 16.04 -18.38 -24.62
C VAL A 68 17.33 -17.62 -24.96
N VAL A 69 17.52 -16.42 -24.42
CA VAL A 69 18.72 -15.59 -24.60
C VAL A 69 19.31 -15.13 -23.26
N ALA A 70 20.50 -14.55 -23.27
CA ALA A 70 21.12 -14.00 -22.07
C ALA A 70 20.23 -12.92 -21.41
N LYS A 71 20.30 -12.78 -20.07
CA LYS A 71 19.55 -11.79 -19.31
C LYS A 71 19.97 -10.36 -19.64
N GLY A 72 19.00 -9.46 -19.76
CA GLY A 72 19.21 -8.04 -19.91
C GLY A 72 18.36 -7.39 -21.00
N PRO A 73 18.40 -6.05 -21.11
CA PRO A 73 17.60 -5.27 -22.08
C PRO A 73 17.94 -5.58 -23.55
N ALA A 74 19.13 -6.13 -23.83
CA ALA A 74 19.56 -6.49 -25.19
C ALA A 74 18.75 -7.64 -25.82
N ALA A 75 17.88 -8.29 -25.05
CA ALA A 75 16.93 -9.31 -25.55
C ALA A 75 15.85 -8.73 -26.49
N TYR A 76 15.71 -7.41 -26.54
CA TYR A 76 14.77 -6.72 -27.42
C TYR A 76 15.56 -6.21 -28.65
N ALA A 77 15.55 -6.96 -29.73
CA ALA A 77 16.24 -6.58 -30.97
C ALA A 77 15.75 -5.21 -31.47
N GLY A 78 16.65 -4.21 -31.46
CA GLY A 78 16.43 -2.89 -32.02
C GLY A 78 16.26 -1.73 -31.02
N GLY A 79 16.34 -1.97 -29.71
CA GLY A 79 16.16 -0.88 -28.76
C GLY A 79 17.14 -0.95 -27.58
N GLY A 80 18.20 -0.15 -27.60
CA GLY A 80 18.99 0.13 -26.39
C GLY A 80 18.19 0.91 -25.33
N ALA A 81 18.84 1.41 -24.28
CA ALA A 81 18.22 2.17 -23.16
C ALA A 81 17.19 3.25 -23.57
N ARG A 82 17.19 3.67 -24.83
CA ARG A 82 16.23 4.58 -25.43
C ARG A 82 14.83 3.94 -25.61
N ALA A 83 14.74 2.63 -25.84
CA ALA A 83 13.46 1.94 -26.01
C ALA A 83 12.70 1.78 -24.67
N THR A 84 13.39 1.63 -23.54
CA THR A 84 12.77 1.60 -22.20
C THR A 84 12.23 2.96 -21.81
N TRP A 85 12.95 4.04 -22.12
CA TRP A 85 12.51 5.42 -21.92
C TRP A 85 11.28 5.76 -22.79
N GLU A 86 11.31 5.41 -24.07
CA GLU A 86 10.20 5.65 -25.01
C GLU A 86 8.94 4.86 -24.65
N ARG A 87 9.05 3.65 -24.05
CA ARG A 87 7.92 2.89 -23.50
C ARG A 87 7.28 3.57 -22.30
N SER A 88 8.07 4.13 -21.40
CA SER A 88 7.58 4.78 -20.19
C SER A 88 6.79 6.06 -20.46
N PHE A 89 7.01 6.70 -21.62
CA PHE A 89 6.41 7.99 -21.99
C PHE A 89 5.60 7.97 -23.30
N ALA A 90 5.49 6.83 -24.00
CA ALA A 90 4.66 6.74 -25.19
C ALA A 90 3.18 6.95 -24.83
N PRO A 91 2.45 7.79 -25.57
CA PRO A 91 0.99 7.89 -25.41
C PRO A 91 0.37 6.50 -25.63
N LEU A 92 -0.62 6.14 -24.81
CA LEU A 92 -1.34 4.85 -24.79
C LEU A 92 -1.93 4.38 -26.15
N GLY A 93 -1.67 5.07 -27.24
CA GLY A 93 -2.12 4.75 -28.60
C GLY A 93 -1.05 4.20 -29.55
N ARG A 94 0.20 3.98 -29.13
CA ARG A 94 1.28 3.44 -29.96
C ARG A 94 2.08 2.30 -29.33
N LEU A 95 1.50 1.59 -28.37
CA LEU A 95 2.09 0.42 -27.75
C LEU A 95 1.73 -0.84 -28.55
N GLY A 96 2.28 -0.96 -29.73
CA GLY A 96 2.29 -2.16 -30.56
C GLY A 96 3.63 -2.88 -30.51
N ALA A 97 4.25 -2.92 -29.33
CA ALA A 97 5.43 -3.77 -29.11
C ALA A 97 4.94 -5.20 -28.91
N ALA A 98 5.02 -6.02 -29.94
CA ALA A 98 4.81 -7.45 -29.84
C ALA A 98 5.57 -8.01 -28.61
N VAL A 99 4.97 -9.01 -27.93
CA VAL A 99 5.67 -9.89 -26.97
C VAL A 99 7.07 -10.15 -27.53
N PRO A 100 8.16 -9.99 -26.77
CA PRO A 100 9.51 -10.15 -27.28
C PRO A 100 9.77 -11.62 -27.64
N THR A 101 9.21 -12.03 -28.77
CA THR A 101 9.25 -13.40 -29.30
C THR A 101 10.66 -13.90 -29.59
N GLN A 102 11.65 -12.99 -29.62
CA GLN A 102 13.06 -13.37 -29.78
C GLN A 102 13.77 -13.68 -28.45
N ALA A 103 13.24 -13.21 -27.32
CA ALA A 103 13.87 -13.40 -26.02
C ALA A 103 13.24 -14.53 -25.20
N PHE A 104 11.99 -14.84 -25.49
CA PHE A 104 11.21 -15.83 -24.76
C PHE A 104 10.48 -16.76 -25.73
N GLU A 105 10.40 -18.03 -25.38
CA GLU A 105 9.52 -19.02 -26.01
C GLU A 105 8.33 -19.31 -25.10
N ARG A 106 7.16 -19.56 -25.70
CA ARG A 106 6.00 -20.04 -24.97
C ARG A 106 6.24 -21.50 -24.53
N ILE A 107 5.92 -21.77 -23.27
CA ILE A 107 5.90 -23.13 -22.69
C ILE A 107 4.53 -23.39 -22.06
N SER A 108 4.24 -24.65 -21.72
CA SER A 108 3.04 -24.98 -20.95
C SER A 108 3.22 -24.65 -19.46
N TRP A 109 2.10 -24.59 -18.71
CA TRP A 109 2.15 -24.49 -17.26
C TRP A 109 2.87 -25.67 -16.62
N ASP A 110 2.69 -26.86 -17.14
CA ASP A 110 3.37 -28.06 -16.62
C ASP A 110 4.88 -27.94 -16.77
N GLU A 111 5.36 -27.58 -17.95
CA GLU A 111 6.80 -27.35 -18.19
C GLU A 111 7.35 -26.25 -17.27
N ALA A 112 6.62 -25.14 -17.12
CA ALA A 112 7.04 -24.03 -16.26
C ALA A 112 7.13 -24.45 -14.78
N LEU A 113 6.09 -25.09 -14.26
CA LEU A 113 6.04 -25.54 -12.86
C LEU A 113 7.06 -26.63 -12.57
N ASP A 114 7.27 -27.58 -13.51
CA ASP A 114 8.29 -28.65 -13.38
C ASP A 114 9.69 -28.06 -13.34
N GLU A 115 10.00 -27.11 -14.24
CA GLU A 115 11.31 -26.45 -14.25
C GLU A 115 11.53 -25.63 -12.96
N ILE A 116 10.54 -24.83 -12.53
CA ILE A 116 10.62 -24.05 -11.28
C ILE A 116 10.85 -24.98 -10.09
N ALA A 117 10.02 -26.02 -9.94
CA ALA A 117 10.13 -26.96 -8.83
C ALA A 117 11.48 -27.70 -8.82
N HIS A 118 11.96 -28.15 -10.00
CA HIS A 118 13.27 -28.80 -10.14
C HIS A 118 14.40 -27.85 -9.71
N ARG A 119 14.41 -26.60 -10.21
CA ARG A 119 15.45 -25.61 -9.86
C ARG A 119 15.41 -25.23 -8.39
N LEU A 120 14.23 -25.01 -7.81
CA LEU A 120 14.11 -24.69 -6.39
C LEU A 120 14.62 -25.84 -5.51
N ARG A 121 14.28 -27.11 -5.81
CA ARG A 121 14.80 -28.27 -5.06
C ARG A 121 16.33 -28.36 -5.15
N ARG A 122 16.91 -28.16 -6.34
CA ARG A 122 18.37 -28.15 -6.53
C ARG A 122 19.03 -27.05 -5.71
N ILE A 123 18.49 -25.82 -5.76
CA ILE A 123 19.01 -24.69 -5.00
C ILE A 123 18.91 -24.96 -3.49
N VAL A 124 17.81 -25.51 -3.02
CA VAL A 124 17.65 -25.90 -1.61
C VAL A 124 18.68 -26.94 -1.19
N ALA A 125 18.92 -27.95 -2.02
CA ALA A 125 19.89 -29.01 -1.72
C ALA A 125 21.34 -28.50 -1.70
N GLU A 126 21.67 -27.52 -2.55
CA GLU A 126 23.05 -27.01 -2.72
C GLU A 126 23.35 -25.86 -1.75
N TYR A 127 22.40 -24.94 -1.52
CA TYR A 127 22.63 -23.69 -0.78
C TYR A 127 21.74 -23.54 0.47
N GLY A 128 20.71 -24.37 0.63
CA GLY A 128 19.72 -24.25 1.70
C GLY A 128 18.53 -23.35 1.33
N CYS A 129 17.44 -23.48 2.09
CA CYS A 129 16.15 -22.86 1.77
C CYS A 129 16.19 -21.32 1.73
N GLU A 130 16.99 -20.70 2.60
CA GLU A 130 17.10 -19.24 2.70
C GLU A 130 17.85 -18.60 1.52
N SER A 131 18.37 -19.40 0.56
CA SER A 131 18.89 -18.90 -0.71
C SER A 131 17.78 -18.51 -1.71
N ILE A 132 16.52 -18.79 -1.36
CA ILE A 132 15.34 -18.39 -2.12
C ILE A 132 14.74 -17.16 -1.48
N LEU A 133 14.53 -16.10 -2.28
CA LEU A 133 13.93 -14.83 -1.83
C LEU A 133 12.64 -14.53 -2.60
N PRO A 134 11.45 -14.54 -1.95
CA PRO A 134 10.25 -13.96 -2.53
C PRO A 134 10.33 -12.43 -2.50
N TYR A 135 9.85 -11.78 -3.56
CA TYR A 135 9.79 -10.32 -3.64
C TYR A 135 8.42 -9.86 -4.15
N SER A 136 7.63 -9.25 -3.27
CA SER A 136 6.29 -8.75 -3.61
C SER A 136 5.90 -7.56 -2.76
N TYR A 137 5.31 -6.53 -3.39
CA TYR A 137 4.69 -5.41 -2.68
C TYR A 137 3.91 -4.50 -3.61
N GLY A 138 2.67 -4.13 -3.23
CA GLY A 138 1.92 -3.00 -3.79
C GLY A 138 1.27 -3.22 -5.17
N GLY A 139 1.29 -4.43 -5.74
CA GLY A 139 0.65 -4.70 -7.02
C GLY A 139 -0.86 -4.88 -6.89
N SER A 140 -1.30 -5.95 -6.24
CA SER A 140 -2.67 -6.16 -5.78
C SER A 140 -2.71 -6.06 -4.27
N LEU A 141 -3.65 -5.28 -3.71
CA LEU A 141 -3.85 -5.13 -2.27
C LEU A 141 -4.97 -6.00 -1.70
N GLY A 142 -5.58 -6.86 -2.53
CA GLY A 142 -6.49 -7.88 -2.03
C GLY A 142 -5.80 -8.83 -1.05
N ALA A 143 -6.44 -9.15 0.07
CA ALA A 143 -5.83 -9.86 1.18
C ALA A 143 -5.27 -11.22 0.76
N LEU A 144 -5.96 -11.94 -0.13
CA LEU A 144 -5.56 -13.27 -0.55
C LEU A 144 -4.45 -13.27 -1.59
N ASN A 145 -4.56 -12.41 -2.62
CA ASN A 145 -3.55 -12.35 -3.68
C ASN A 145 -2.29 -11.56 -3.29
N SER A 146 -2.29 -10.87 -2.13
CA SER A 146 -1.10 -10.17 -1.64
C SER A 146 -0.36 -10.90 -0.53
N ALA A 147 -1.05 -11.72 0.30
CA ALA A 147 -0.45 -12.34 1.46
C ALA A 147 -1.29 -13.53 1.99
N SER A 148 -1.28 -14.65 1.31
CA SER A 148 -1.92 -15.89 1.75
C SER A 148 -1.19 -17.13 1.25
N MET A 149 -1.58 -17.69 0.12
CA MET A 149 -1.00 -18.91 -0.44
C MET A 149 0.49 -18.76 -0.79
N ASP A 150 0.90 -17.55 -1.18
CA ASP A 150 2.31 -17.20 -1.38
C ASP A 150 3.11 -17.32 -0.08
N ARG A 151 2.56 -16.80 1.03
CA ARG A 151 3.20 -16.91 2.35
C ARG A 151 3.32 -18.36 2.78
N ARG A 152 2.22 -19.12 2.69
CA ARG A 152 2.19 -20.54 3.03
C ARG A 152 3.26 -21.30 2.27
N PHE A 153 3.38 -21.05 0.96
CA PHE A 153 4.37 -21.69 0.11
C PHE A 153 5.81 -21.41 0.58
N PHE A 154 6.17 -20.14 0.76
CA PHE A 154 7.53 -19.78 1.16
C PHE A 154 7.82 -20.10 2.63
N HIS A 155 6.83 -20.09 3.51
CA HIS A 155 6.96 -20.58 4.88
C HIS A 155 7.23 -22.08 4.89
N ARG A 156 6.44 -22.86 4.18
CA ARG A 156 6.64 -24.31 4.05
C ARG A 156 7.99 -24.68 3.43
N LEU A 157 8.46 -23.87 2.51
CA LEU A 157 9.78 -24.06 1.88
C LEU A 157 10.95 -23.68 2.83
N GLY A 158 10.73 -22.85 3.83
CA GLY A 158 11.78 -22.28 4.69
C GLY A 158 12.58 -21.17 4.01
N ALA A 159 11.99 -20.46 3.06
CA ALA A 159 12.66 -19.40 2.29
C ALA A 159 12.96 -18.15 3.12
N SER A 160 13.92 -17.33 2.68
CA SER A 160 14.11 -15.97 3.22
C SER A 160 12.81 -15.18 3.20
N GLN A 161 12.62 -14.31 4.20
CA GLN A 161 11.44 -13.45 4.29
C GLN A 161 11.75 -12.05 3.80
N LEU A 162 10.74 -11.37 3.23
CA LEU A 162 10.87 -10.00 2.75
C LEU A 162 10.25 -9.03 3.77
N GLU A 163 11.06 -8.10 4.30
CA GLU A 163 10.56 -6.96 5.06
C GLU A 163 10.10 -5.85 4.11
N ARG A 164 8.79 -5.58 4.13
CA ARG A 164 8.14 -4.64 3.20
C ARG A 164 8.14 -3.23 3.73
N SER A 165 9.25 -2.51 3.55
CA SER A 165 9.52 -1.21 4.18
C SER A 165 9.47 0.00 3.22
N ILE A 166 9.43 -0.20 1.89
CA ILE A 166 9.63 0.88 0.91
C ILE A 166 8.50 1.95 0.91
N CYS A 167 7.29 1.63 1.32
CA CYS A 167 6.13 2.52 1.16
C CYS A 167 5.82 3.32 2.42
N SER A 168 5.24 2.68 3.44
CA SER A 168 4.54 3.35 4.53
C SER A 168 5.20 3.22 5.90
N SER A 169 6.14 2.31 6.07
CA SER A 169 6.66 1.87 7.38
C SER A 169 7.16 3.01 8.27
N ALA A 170 7.96 3.93 7.73
CA ALA A 170 8.52 5.02 8.54
C ALA A 170 7.42 5.95 9.08
N GLY A 171 6.44 6.31 8.25
CA GLY A 171 5.33 7.16 8.68
C GLY A 171 4.39 6.43 9.64
N GLU A 172 4.13 5.16 9.41
CA GLU A 172 3.30 4.33 10.30
C GLU A 172 3.92 4.16 11.69
N GLU A 173 5.23 3.93 11.77
CA GLU A 173 5.92 3.88 13.05
C GLU A 173 5.92 5.23 13.76
N GLY A 174 6.10 6.34 13.01
CA GLY A 174 5.94 7.69 13.55
C GLY A 174 4.55 7.94 14.12
N LEU A 175 3.49 7.53 13.42
CA LEU A 175 2.10 7.61 13.90
C LEU A 175 1.89 6.75 15.16
N LYS A 176 2.24 5.48 15.10
CA LYS A 176 2.05 4.52 16.20
C LYS A 176 2.82 4.91 17.46
N SER A 177 3.99 5.53 17.31
CA SER A 177 4.77 6.02 18.45
C SER A 177 4.07 7.11 19.26
N VAL A 178 3.02 7.74 18.73
CA VAL A 178 2.24 8.78 19.41
C VAL A 178 0.89 8.25 19.89
N ILE A 179 0.14 7.55 19.01
CA ILE A 179 -1.24 7.15 19.30
C ILE A 179 -1.41 5.63 19.48
N GLY A 180 -0.33 4.86 19.46
CA GLY A 180 -0.32 3.42 19.72
C GLY A 180 -0.85 2.54 18.59
N ILE A 181 -1.68 3.07 17.71
CA ILE A 181 -2.39 2.31 16.68
C ILE A 181 -2.46 3.08 15.36
N LYS A 182 -2.63 2.35 14.26
CA LYS A 182 -2.80 2.94 12.92
C LYS A 182 -4.29 3.16 12.63
N LEU A 183 -4.83 4.22 13.22
CA LEU A 183 -6.19 4.72 13.02
C LEU A 183 -6.15 6.20 12.62
N GLY A 184 -7.32 6.77 12.32
CA GLY A 184 -7.46 8.18 11.99
C GLY A 184 -8.89 8.57 11.64
N THR A 185 -9.07 9.82 11.28
CA THR A 185 -10.36 10.38 10.88
C THR A 185 -10.80 9.81 9.53
N GLU A 186 -12.01 9.27 9.46
CA GLU A 186 -12.58 8.71 8.23
C GLU A 186 -12.98 9.79 7.22
N PRO A 187 -13.07 9.47 5.91
CA PRO A 187 -13.35 10.45 4.86
C PRO A 187 -14.62 11.27 5.05
N GLU A 188 -15.70 10.61 5.50
CA GLU A 188 -16.99 11.23 5.70
C GLU A 188 -16.96 12.38 6.71
N GLN A 189 -16.08 12.28 7.71
CA GLN A 189 -15.94 13.32 8.74
C GLN A 189 -15.24 14.59 8.22
N PHE A 190 -14.48 14.52 7.13
CA PHE A 190 -13.83 15.70 6.55
C PHE A 190 -14.83 16.82 6.20
N ALA A 191 -16.05 16.45 5.81
CA ALA A 191 -17.11 17.41 5.51
C ALA A 191 -17.49 18.32 6.70
N HIS A 192 -17.18 17.90 7.92
CA HIS A 192 -17.47 18.64 9.15
C HIS A 192 -16.32 19.54 9.63
N SER A 193 -15.13 19.43 9.01
CA SER A 193 -13.97 20.23 9.39
C SER A 193 -14.15 21.71 9.06
N ARG A 194 -13.53 22.59 9.86
CA ARG A 194 -13.45 24.03 9.61
C ARG A 194 -12.07 24.48 9.12
N TYR A 195 -11.05 23.67 9.41
CA TYR A 195 -9.68 23.93 9.01
C TYR A 195 -8.99 22.62 8.63
N ILE A 196 -8.59 22.50 7.38
CA ILE A 196 -7.99 21.27 6.85
C ILE A 196 -6.57 21.60 6.40
N ILE A 197 -5.58 20.91 6.97
CA ILE A 197 -4.20 20.94 6.51
C ILE A 197 -3.91 19.69 5.69
N ALA A 198 -3.66 19.82 4.39
CA ALA A 198 -3.11 18.77 3.55
C ALA A 198 -1.57 18.87 3.58
N TRP A 199 -0.92 18.00 4.35
CA TRP A 199 0.51 18.04 4.61
C TRP A 199 1.22 16.88 3.88
N GLY A 200 2.08 17.19 2.92
CA GLY A 200 2.73 16.19 2.06
C GLY A 200 1.72 15.30 1.33
N SER A 201 0.55 15.85 0.97
CA SER A 201 -0.60 15.09 0.50
C SER A 201 -1.23 15.72 -0.74
N ASN A 202 -0.96 15.13 -1.92
CA ASN A 202 -1.59 15.54 -3.17
C ASN A 202 -2.94 14.82 -3.35
N ILE A 203 -3.95 15.21 -2.56
CA ILE A 203 -5.27 14.56 -2.50
C ILE A 203 -5.93 14.51 -3.89
N HIS A 204 -5.97 15.62 -4.60
CA HIS A 204 -6.56 15.73 -5.94
C HIS A 204 -5.84 14.86 -7.00
N GLY A 205 -4.62 14.39 -6.71
CA GLY A 205 -3.85 13.50 -7.59
C GLY A 205 -3.89 12.03 -7.19
N ASN A 206 -3.93 11.74 -5.90
CA ASN A 206 -3.67 10.40 -5.37
C ASN A 206 -4.78 9.82 -4.49
N ASN A 207 -5.74 10.64 -4.04
CA ASN A 207 -6.83 10.26 -3.14
C ASN A 207 -8.11 10.98 -3.58
N VAL A 208 -8.47 10.76 -4.84
CA VAL A 208 -9.46 11.59 -5.55
C VAL A 208 -10.85 11.55 -4.91
N HIS A 209 -11.20 10.44 -4.24
CA HIS A 209 -12.51 10.28 -3.61
C HIS A 209 -12.63 10.99 -2.25
N LEU A 210 -11.52 11.41 -1.65
CA LEU A 210 -11.53 12.28 -0.49
C LEU A 210 -11.86 13.74 -0.87
N TRP A 211 -11.59 14.12 -2.13
CA TRP A 211 -11.75 15.51 -2.57
C TRP A 211 -13.20 16.04 -2.44
N PRO A 212 -14.26 15.29 -2.80
CA PRO A 212 -15.65 15.74 -2.59
C PRO A 212 -15.97 16.14 -1.16
N PHE A 213 -15.48 15.41 -0.16
CA PHE A 213 -15.71 15.72 1.26
C PHE A 213 -15.01 17.02 1.68
N ILE A 214 -13.81 17.28 1.14
CA ILE A 214 -13.11 18.55 1.35
C ILE A 214 -13.90 19.71 0.71
N GLU A 215 -14.44 19.54 -0.49
CA GLU A 215 -15.28 20.54 -1.14
C GLU A 215 -16.59 20.79 -0.38
N GLU A 216 -17.17 19.76 0.22
CA GLU A 216 -18.34 19.90 1.10
C GLU A 216 -18.01 20.78 2.31
N ALA A 217 -16.87 20.52 2.98
CA ALA A 217 -16.40 21.37 4.09
C ALA A 217 -16.15 22.82 3.63
N ARG A 218 -15.49 23.01 2.49
CA ARG A 218 -15.18 24.34 1.94
C ARG A 218 -16.43 25.15 1.58
N ARG A 219 -17.47 24.50 1.05
CA ARG A 219 -18.77 25.18 0.83
C ARG A 219 -19.42 25.65 2.13
N GLN A 220 -19.06 25.02 3.26
CA GLN A 220 -19.48 25.43 4.61
C GLN A 220 -18.51 26.43 5.27
N GLY A 221 -17.53 26.94 4.52
CA GLY A 221 -16.57 27.96 4.98
C GLY A 221 -15.27 27.39 5.56
N ALA A 222 -14.99 26.09 5.40
CA ALA A 222 -13.71 25.52 5.82
C ALA A 222 -12.55 26.08 4.98
N LYS A 223 -11.41 26.30 5.62
CA LYS A 223 -10.18 26.72 4.97
C LYS A 223 -9.29 25.50 4.68
N LEU A 224 -8.82 25.38 3.43
CA LEU A 224 -7.85 24.37 3.02
C LEU A 224 -6.45 24.99 2.94
N VAL A 225 -5.54 24.48 3.77
CA VAL A 225 -4.11 24.82 3.75
C VAL A 225 -3.33 23.65 3.17
N VAL A 226 -2.37 23.91 2.30
CA VAL A 226 -1.48 22.88 1.77
C VAL A 226 -0.03 23.19 2.12
N ILE A 227 0.63 22.21 2.74
CA ILE A 227 2.06 22.24 3.06
C ILE A 227 2.73 21.18 2.20
N ASP A 228 3.51 21.57 1.21
CA ASP A 228 4.16 20.65 0.26
C ASP A 228 5.37 21.34 -0.39
N PRO A 229 6.48 20.65 -0.63
CA PRO A 229 7.65 21.23 -1.29
C PRO A 229 7.35 21.80 -2.68
N TYR A 230 6.40 21.22 -3.41
CA TYR A 230 6.02 21.73 -4.72
C TYR A 230 4.52 21.97 -4.84
N ARG A 231 4.14 22.88 -5.74
CA ARG A 231 2.74 23.30 -5.92
C ARG A 231 1.93 22.25 -6.66
N THR A 232 1.46 21.23 -5.94
CA THR A 232 0.66 20.10 -6.43
C THR A 232 -0.71 20.57 -6.99
N ARG A 233 -1.47 19.62 -7.59
CA ARG A 233 -2.87 19.90 -7.98
C ARG A 233 -3.72 20.34 -6.78
N THR A 234 -3.53 19.70 -5.62
CA THR A 234 -4.20 20.10 -4.37
C THR A 234 -3.81 21.51 -3.94
N ALA A 235 -2.52 21.84 -4.02
CA ALA A 235 -2.01 23.17 -3.67
C ALA A 235 -2.54 24.28 -4.60
N LYS A 236 -2.85 23.96 -5.86
CA LYS A 236 -3.47 24.91 -6.80
C LYS A 236 -4.93 25.25 -6.44
N CYS A 237 -5.59 24.38 -5.70
CA CYS A 237 -6.98 24.56 -5.23
C CYS A 237 -7.06 25.06 -3.79
N ALA A 238 -5.92 25.18 -3.07
CA ALA A 238 -5.88 25.59 -1.66
C ALA A 238 -6.15 27.09 -1.49
N ASP A 239 -6.71 27.44 -0.33
CA ASP A 239 -6.88 28.82 0.09
C ASP A 239 -5.54 29.44 0.56
N TRP A 240 -4.62 28.56 1.02
CA TRP A 240 -3.27 28.95 1.40
C TRP A 240 -2.27 27.82 1.13
N TYR A 241 -1.22 28.12 0.38
CA TYR A 241 -0.13 27.19 0.07
C TYR A 241 1.16 27.65 0.74
N LEU A 242 1.81 26.74 1.46
CA LEU A 242 3.07 26.94 2.16
C LEU A 242 4.13 26.01 1.55
N PRO A 243 5.06 26.53 0.73
CA PRO A 243 6.17 25.78 0.18
C PRO A 243 7.20 25.51 1.28
N ILE A 244 7.29 24.27 1.75
CA ILE A 244 8.24 23.87 2.78
C ILE A 244 9.52 23.31 2.16
N ASN A 245 10.69 23.59 2.73
CA ASN A 245 11.91 22.91 2.38
C ASN A 245 11.81 21.41 2.74
N PRO A 246 12.16 20.47 1.82
CA PRO A 246 12.08 19.04 2.08
C PRO A 246 12.81 18.61 3.35
N GLY A 247 12.16 17.75 4.16
CA GLY A 247 12.78 17.19 5.38
C GLY A 247 12.76 18.09 6.61
N THR A 248 12.08 19.25 6.55
CA THR A 248 11.98 20.18 7.68
C THR A 248 10.61 20.18 8.36
N ASP A 249 9.79 19.21 8.06
CA ASP A 249 8.41 19.06 8.57
C ASP A 249 8.34 18.97 10.09
N ALA A 250 9.26 18.21 10.73
CA ALA A 250 9.32 18.13 12.18
C ALA A 250 9.62 19.50 12.82
N ALA A 251 10.49 20.30 12.20
CA ALA A 251 10.79 21.64 12.69
C ALA A 251 9.56 22.58 12.59
N LEU A 252 8.80 22.51 11.48
CA LEU A 252 7.56 23.26 11.34
C LEU A 252 6.53 22.85 12.40
N ALA A 253 6.33 21.55 12.61
CA ALA A 253 5.39 21.05 13.62
C ALA A 253 5.78 21.52 15.03
N LEU A 254 7.07 21.44 15.39
CA LEU A 254 7.57 21.94 16.68
C LEU A 254 7.46 23.47 16.80
N GLY A 255 7.67 24.21 15.71
CA GLY A 255 7.45 25.66 15.67
C GLY A 255 5.98 26.04 15.87
N MET A 256 5.04 25.27 15.30
CA MET A 256 3.62 25.43 15.59
C MET A 256 3.32 25.13 17.07
N MET A 257 3.87 24.06 17.64
CA MET A 257 3.70 23.72 19.05
C MET A 257 4.27 24.80 19.98
N HIS A 258 5.44 25.39 19.62
CA HIS A 258 5.99 26.51 20.35
C HIS A 258 4.98 27.66 20.49
N VAL A 259 4.34 28.04 19.39
CA VAL A 259 3.30 29.10 19.41
C VAL A 259 2.08 28.67 20.21
N ILE A 260 1.55 27.47 19.96
CA ILE A 260 0.36 26.95 20.62
C ILE A 260 0.55 26.90 22.16
N ILE A 261 1.72 26.44 22.62
CA ILE A 261 2.02 26.33 24.05
C ILE A 261 2.23 27.69 24.68
N ASN A 262 3.02 28.58 24.07
CA ASN A 262 3.35 29.87 24.66
C ASN A 262 2.16 30.86 24.67
N GLU A 263 1.21 30.68 23.75
CA GLU A 263 -0.01 31.48 23.67
C GLU A 263 -1.20 30.81 24.38
N ASN A 264 -0.97 29.67 25.10
CA ASN A 264 -2.00 28.91 25.82
C ASN A 264 -3.19 28.48 24.92
N LEU A 265 -2.92 28.12 23.65
CA LEU A 265 -3.92 27.68 22.69
C LEU A 265 -4.16 26.16 22.72
N PHE A 266 -3.45 25.41 23.56
CA PHE A 266 -3.62 23.97 23.73
C PHE A 266 -4.83 23.65 24.61
N ASP A 267 -5.37 22.43 24.45
CA ASP A 267 -6.49 21.95 25.27
C ASP A 267 -5.95 21.34 26.57
N ALA A 268 -5.90 22.13 27.65
CA ALA A 268 -5.30 21.73 28.92
C ALA A 268 -6.03 20.53 29.56
N ASP A 269 -7.34 20.42 29.44
CA ASP A 269 -8.12 19.28 29.95
C ASP A 269 -7.79 18.00 29.17
N TYR A 270 -7.78 18.07 27.85
CA TYR A 270 -7.42 16.93 27.00
C TYR A 270 -5.98 16.47 27.26
N VAL A 271 -5.04 17.41 27.27
CA VAL A 271 -3.62 17.14 27.51
C VAL A 271 -3.41 16.44 28.85
N SER A 272 -4.03 16.94 29.92
CA SER A 272 -3.88 16.37 31.26
C SER A 272 -4.47 14.95 31.42
N ARG A 273 -5.57 14.65 30.68
CA ARG A 273 -6.28 13.35 30.81
C ARG A 273 -5.82 12.30 29.82
N TYR A 274 -5.41 12.69 28.63
CA TYR A 274 -5.22 11.76 27.50
C TYR A 274 -3.83 11.81 26.88
N THR A 275 -2.87 12.49 27.51
CA THR A 275 -1.50 12.55 27.03
C THR A 275 -0.49 12.30 28.14
N VAL A 276 0.72 11.89 27.76
CA VAL A 276 1.88 11.78 28.65
C VAL A 276 3.07 12.51 28.03
N GLY A 277 4.00 13.04 28.88
CA GLY A 277 5.21 13.72 28.40
C GLY A 277 5.01 15.16 27.94
N PHE A 278 3.95 15.85 28.39
CA PHE A 278 3.69 17.24 27.99
C PHE A 278 4.82 18.20 28.38
N ASP A 279 5.42 18.05 29.58
CA ASP A 279 6.50 18.91 30.03
C ASP A 279 7.76 18.76 29.18
N ASP A 280 8.07 17.55 28.74
CA ASP A 280 9.19 17.27 27.83
C ASP A 280 8.93 17.86 26.45
N LEU A 281 7.69 17.72 25.94
CA LEU A 281 7.29 18.38 24.69
C LEU A 281 7.41 19.90 24.80
N LYS A 282 6.94 20.50 25.91
CA LYS A 282 7.04 21.93 26.17
C LYS A 282 8.49 22.39 26.17
N ALA A 283 9.37 21.69 26.90
CA ALA A 283 10.78 21.99 26.94
C ALA A 283 11.45 21.87 25.56
N ARG A 284 11.07 20.84 24.79
CA ARG A 284 11.55 20.65 23.41
C ARG A 284 11.06 21.77 22.48
N ALA A 285 9.78 22.11 22.52
CA ALA A 285 9.17 23.12 21.68
C ALA A 285 9.80 24.52 21.91
N GLN A 286 10.27 24.84 23.13
CA GLN A 286 10.99 26.10 23.40
C GLN A 286 12.26 26.28 22.55
N GLN A 287 12.86 25.21 22.07
CA GLN A 287 14.06 25.25 21.23
C GLN A 287 13.75 25.60 19.76
N TYR A 288 12.46 25.71 19.39
CA TYR A 288 11.97 25.91 18.02
C TYR A 288 11.15 27.21 17.89
N PRO A 289 11.69 28.38 18.25
CA PRO A 289 10.97 29.64 18.04
C PRO A 289 10.76 29.88 16.54
N PRO A 290 9.63 30.50 16.13
CA PRO A 290 9.26 30.69 14.73
C PRO A 290 10.37 31.30 13.85
N GLU A 291 11.19 32.19 14.38
CA GLU A 291 12.33 32.81 13.66
C GLU A 291 13.37 31.75 13.24
N LYS A 292 13.73 30.88 14.15
CA LYS A 292 14.67 29.79 13.91
C LYS A 292 14.11 28.76 12.93
N VAL A 293 12.82 28.41 13.09
CA VAL A 293 12.12 27.47 12.22
C VAL A 293 11.99 28.04 10.81
N ALA A 294 11.72 29.33 10.67
CA ALA A 294 11.65 30.00 9.36
C ALA A 294 12.93 29.83 8.55
N HIS A 295 14.10 29.93 9.20
CA HIS A 295 15.38 29.73 8.54
C HIS A 295 15.53 28.32 7.93
N TRP A 296 15.00 27.29 8.60
CA TRP A 296 15.10 25.90 8.11
C TRP A 296 14.03 25.55 7.07
N THR A 297 12.79 26.00 7.33
CA THR A 297 11.64 25.58 6.55
C THR A 297 11.41 26.42 5.30
N GLY A 298 11.98 27.62 5.23
CA GLY A 298 11.67 28.60 4.19
C GLY A 298 10.30 29.28 4.34
N ILE A 299 9.53 28.95 5.41
CA ILE A 299 8.25 29.56 5.71
C ILE A 299 8.47 30.73 6.69
N SER A 300 7.89 31.90 6.44
CA SER A 300 8.12 33.09 7.29
C SER A 300 7.68 32.83 8.73
N ALA A 301 8.36 33.46 9.71
CA ALA A 301 7.98 33.36 11.12
C ALA A 301 6.54 33.86 11.36
N GLY A 302 6.11 34.86 10.60
CA GLY A 302 4.73 35.36 10.60
C GLY A 302 3.73 34.32 10.14
N ASP A 303 4.04 33.59 9.06
CA ASP A 303 3.19 32.53 8.54
C ASP A 303 3.14 31.32 9.49
N ILE A 304 4.26 30.98 10.16
CA ILE A 304 4.29 29.91 11.17
C ILE A 304 3.35 30.25 12.33
N ARG A 305 3.41 31.49 12.85
CA ARG A 305 2.50 31.95 13.91
C ARG A 305 1.04 31.94 13.46
N LYS A 306 0.78 32.43 12.26
CA LYS A 306 -0.58 32.43 11.69
C LYS A 306 -1.11 31.02 11.54
N LEU A 307 -0.33 30.11 10.97
CA LEU A 307 -0.70 28.70 10.80
C LEU A 307 -1.03 28.04 12.14
N ALA A 308 -0.18 28.23 13.15
CA ALA A 308 -0.38 27.65 14.49
C ALA A 308 -1.66 28.18 15.16
N ARG A 309 -1.88 29.49 15.13
CA ARG A 309 -3.07 30.13 15.70
C ARG A 309 -4.35 29.70 15.00
N GLU A 310 -4.39 29.74 13.66
CA GLU A 310 -5.57 29.34 12.89
C GLU A 310 -5.88 27.85 13.13
N TYR A 311 -4.88 26.97 13.11
CA TYR A 311 -5.06 25.55 13.37
C TYR A 311 -5.62 25.25 14.77
N ALA A 312 -5.13 25.96 15.78
CA ALA A 312 -5.56 25.74 17.17
C ALA A 312 -6.95 26.31 17.48
N THR A 313 -7.38 27.36 16.77
CA THR A 313 -8.61 28.09 17.09
C THR A 313 -9.79 27.83 16.15
N ALA A 314 -9.52 27.45 14.90
CA ALA A 314 -10.58 27.11 13.94
C ALA A 314 -11.01 25.65 14.15
N ARG A 315 -12.05 25.44 14.94
CA ARG A 315 -12.50 24.10 15.39
C ARG A 315 -13.77 23.64 14.65
N PRO A 316 -13.88 22.35 14.26
CA PRO A 316 -12.87 21.30 14.30
C PRO A 316 -11.75 21.51 13.26
N SER A 317 -10.51 21.17 13.60
CA SER A 317 -9.37 21.22 12.68
C SER A 317 -8.77 19.84 12.46
N LEU A 318 -8.39 19.56 11.21
CA LEU A 318 -7.95 18.26 10.75
C LEU A 318 -6.64 18.34 9.97
N ILE A 319 -5.78 17.34 10.14
CA ILE A 319 -4.58 17.18 9.32
C ILE A 319 -4.71 15.94 8.44
N ARG A 320 -4.69 16.10 7.13
CA ARG A 320 -4.51 15.00 6.17
C ARG A 320 -3.04 14.90 5.79
N VAL A 321 -2.33 13.95 6.36
CA VAL A 321 -0.96 13.61 5.96
C VAL A 321 -0.97 12.46 4.97
N ASN A 322 0.08 12.40 4.12
CA ASN A 322 0.30 11.26 3.27
C ASN A 322 1.80 10.90 3.28
N TYR A 323 2.14 9.84 2.60
CA TYR A 323 3.50 9.27 2.61
C TYR A 323 4.57 10.19 2.00
N GLY A 324 4.20 11.32 1.39
CA GLY A 324 5.14 12.37 0.97
C GLY A 324 6.01 12.89 2.11
N ILE A 325 5.42 13.08 3.30
CA ILE A 325 6.12 13.62 4.49
C ILE A 325 7.28 12.73 4.96
N GLN A 326 7.20 11.43 4.74
CA GLN A 326 8.23 10.47 5.17
C GLN A 326 9.35 10.24 4.14
N ARG A 327 9.31 10.91 2.97
CA ARG A 327 10.30 10.73 1.88
C ARG A 327 11.58 11.55 2.10
N SER A 328 12.00 11.69 3.35
CA SER A 328 13.22 12.35 3.77
C SER A 328 13.95 11.48 4.80
N GLU A 329 15.21 11.79 5.08
CA GLU A 329 16.07 11.03 5.99
C GLU A 329 15.43 10.77 7.37
N ARG A 330 14.67 11.73 7.88
CA ARG A 330 14.00 11.66 9.19
C ARG A 330 12.48 11.67 9.07
N GLY A 331 11.94 11.10 8.00
CA GLY A 331 10.51 11.16 7.71
C GLY A 331 9.60 10.55 8.77
N GLY A 332 10.03 9.48 9.46
CA GLY A 332 9.30 8.92 10.60
C GLY A 332 9.17 9.92 11.76
N MET A 333 10.24 10.66 12.06
CA MET A 333 10.21 11.70 13.10
C MET A 333 9.35 12.90 12.68
N SER A 334 9.35 13.24 11.41
CA SER A 334 8.43 14.27 10.87
C SER A 334 6.97 13.87 11.09
N MET A 335 6.64 12.61 10.77
CA MET A 335 5.30 12.08 11.00
C MET A 335 4.94 12.05 12.49
N ARG A 336 5.87 11.62 13.36
CA ARG A 336 5.69 11.65 14.81
C ARG A 336 5.34 13.06 15.31
N ALA A 337 6.13 14.07 14.93
CA ALA A 337 5.91 15.46 15.34
C ALA A 337 4.55 15.98 14.85
N VAL A 338 4.18 15.74 13.60
CA VAL A 338 2.87 16.17 13.07
C VAL A 338 1.70 15.48 13.80
N THR A 339 1.87 14.21 14.18
CA THR A 339 0.84 13.46 14.91
C THR A 339 0.57 14.01 16.32
N MET A 340 1.53 14.69 16.94
CA MET A 340 1.35 15.33 18.24
C MET A 340 0.43 16.56 18.19
N LEU A 341 0.33 17.25 17.05
CA LEU A 341 -0.47 18.47 16.91
C LEU A 341 -1.96 18.28 17.28
N PRO A 342 -2.69 17.29 16.74
CA PRO A 342 -4.09 17.07 17.12
C PRO A 342 -4.24 16.62 18.59
N CYS A 343 -3.23 15.97 19.17
CA CYS A 343 -3.23 15.63 20.60
C CYS A 343 -3.11 16.89 21.47
N LEU A 344 -2.25 17.82 21.07
CA LEU A 344 -2.01 19.04 21.83
C LEU A 344 -3.26 19.94 21.92
N ILE A 345 -4.02 20.04 20.84
CA ILE A 345 -5.24 20.87 20.81
C ILE A 345 -6.53 20.08 21.10
N GLY A 346 -6.44 18.79 21.45
CA GLY A 346 -7.61 17.94 21.73
C GLY A 346 -8.53 17.73 20.53
N SER A 347 -8.01 17.83 19.31
CA SER A 347 -8.82 17.75 18.07
C SER A 347 -9.45 16.38 17.84
N TRP A 348 -8.89 15.32 18.42
CA TRP A 348 -9.41 13.95 18.33
C TRP A 348 -10.79 13.75 18.95
N LYS A 349 -11.24 14.65 19.86
CA LYS A 349 -12.56 14.56 20.48
C LYS A 349 -13.70 15.13 19.61
N GLU A 350 -13.38 15.73 18.46
CA GLU A 350 -14.31 16.46 17.62
C GLU A 350 -14.59 15.71 16.31
N VAL A 351 -15.85 15.61 15.92
CA VAL A 351 -16.23 15.14 14.58
C VAL A 351 -15.66 16.12 13.54
N GLY A 352 -14.88 15.62 12.60
CA GLY A 352 -14.17 16.43 11.62
C GLY A 352 -12.80 16.95 12.10
N GLY A 353 -12.35 16.52 13.28
CA GLY A 353 -11.01 16.79 13.82
C GLY A 353 -10.04 15.60 13.69
N GLY A 354 -8.86 15.75 14.28
CA GLY A 354 -7.85 14.70 14.34
C GLY A 354 -6.86 14.68 13.17
N LEU A 355 -6.49 13.49 12.74
CA LEU A 355 -5.51 13.28 11.66
C LEU A 355 -5.86 12.03 10.86
N GLN A 356 -5.55 12.03 9.56
CA GLN A 356 -5.60 10.84 8.72
C GLN A 356 -4.26 10.63 8.00
N LEU A 357 -3.58 9.48 8.26
CA LEU A 357 -2.53 8.92 7.44
C LEU A 357 -3.04 7.65 6.77
N SER A 358 -3.30 6.61 7.57
CA SER A 358 -3.80 5.30 7.14
C SER A 358 -4.76 4.74 8.17
N LEU A 359 -5.83 4.12 7.70
CA LEU A 359 -6.88 3.52 8.52
C LEU A 359 -6.77 1.98 8.59
N SER A 360 -5.77 1.40 7.90
CA SER A 360 -5.68 -0.06 7.72
C SER A 360 -5.39 -0.85 9.01
N GLY A 361 -5.00 -0.19 10.10
CA GLY A 361 -4.81 -0.85 11.40
C GLY A 361 -6.11 -1.29 12.07
N ALA A 362 -7.25 -0.75 11.66
CA ALA A 362 -8.55 -1.08 12.23
C ALA A 362 -9.05 -2.47 11.83
N TYR A 363 -8.65 -2.96 10.66
CA TYR A 363 -9.24 -4.20 10.13
C TYR A 363 -8.86 -5.44 10.93
N GLY A 364 -7.59 -5.55 11.34
CA GLY A 364 -7.12 -6.66 12.19
C GLY A 364 -7.55 -8.04 11.69
N LEU A 365 -7.49 -8.29 10.37
CA LEU A 365 -7.78 -9.60 9.79
C LEU A 365 -6.88 -10.68 10.41
N ASN A 366 -7.36 -11.91 10.45
CA ASN A 366 -6.59 -13.05 10.95
C ASN A 366 -5.45 -13.43 9.97
N LYS A 367 -4.35 -12.69 10.05
CA LYS A 367 -3.19 -12.90 9.19
C LYS A 367 -2.49 -14.22 9.50
N GLU A 368 -2.45 -14.65 10.75
CA GLU A 368 -1.86 -15.94 11.12
C GLU A 368 -2.54 -17.10 10.38
N ALA A 369 -3.88 -17.10 10.37
CA ALA A 369 -4.64 -18.12 9.66
C ALA A 369 -4.47 -18.02 8.13
N LEU A 370 -4.20 -16.84 7.56
CA LEU A 370 -3.93 -16.66 6.14
C LEU A 370 -2.51 -17.09 5.76
N GLU A 371 -1.52 -16.64 6.51
CA GLU A 371 -0.10 -16.75 6.18
C GLU A 371 0.55 -18.03 6.72
N MET A 372 0.00 -18.62 7.78
CA MET A 372 0.47 -19.85 8.45
C MET A 372 1.98 -19.83 8.76
N PRO A 373 2.45 -18.92 9.63
CA PRO A 373 3.87 -18.80 9.98
C PRO A 373 4.45 -20.05 10.67
N GLU A 374 3.61 -20.89 11.27
CA GLU A 374 3.99 -22.16 11.86
C GLU A 374 4.64 -23.12 10.83
N LEU A 375 4.29 -23.03 9.56
CA LEU A 375 4.94 -23.81 8.50
C LEU A 375 6.44 -23.51 8.43
N MET A 376 6.83 -22.25 8.67
CA MET A 376 8.25 -21.86 8.72
C MET A 376 8.97 -22.50 9.90
N GLN A 377 8.35 -22.51 11.08
CA GLN A 377 8.91 -23.16 12.26
C GLN A 377 9.09 -24.65 12.04
N ASN A 378 8.13 -25.29 11.36
CA ASN A 378 8.21 -26.72 11.02
C ASN A 378 9.33 -27.00 10.00
N ALA A 379 9.58 -26.08 9.05
CA ALA A 379 10.59 -26.23 8.01
C ALA A 379 12.03 -25.98 8.51
N LEU A 380 12.24 -24.98 9.36
CA LEU A 380 13.57 -24.52 9.78
C LEU A 380 13.88 -24.75 11.26
N GLY A 381 12.89 -24.99 12.11
CA GLY A 381 13.05 -25.01 13.58
C GLY A 381 13.40 -23.64 14.19
N ARG A 382 13.41 -22.58 13.40
CA ARG A 382 13.75 -21.19 13.78
C ARG A 382 13.13 -20.19 12.82
N PRO A 383 13.08 -18.88 13.17
CA PRO A 383 12.75 -17.84 12.21
C PRO A 383 13.73 -17.81 11.03
N ALA A 384 13.20 -17.57 9.84
CA ALA A 384 14.02 -17.41 8.65
C ALA A 384 14.69 -16.03 8.61
N ARG A 385 15.76 -15.95 7.80
CA ARG A 385 16.44 -14.69 7.48
C ARG A 385 15.45 -13.68 6.89
N ILE A 386 15.52 -12.43 7.37
CA ILE A 386 14.74 -11.32 6.87
C ILE A 386 15.63 -10.45 5.96
N VAL A 387 15.15 -10.16 4.76
CA VAL A 387 15.79 -9.24 3.81
C VAL A 387 14.92 -7.99 3.68
N ASN A 388 15.47 -6.82 4.01
CA ASN A 388 14.75 -5.57 3.80
C ASN A 388 14.68 -5.27 2.30
N MET A 389 13.45 -5.05 1.79
CA MET A 389 13.20 -4.91 0.36
C MET A 389 13.97 -3.75 -0.30
N VAL A 390 14.25 -2.66 0.43
CA VAL A 390 15.02 -1.52 -0.10
C VAL A 390 16.53 -1.83 -0.25
N GLN A 391 16.98 -2.96 0.30
CA GLN A 391 18.34 -3.47 0.20
C GLN A 391 18.47 -4.62 -0.80
N LEU A 392 17.50 -4.79 -1.71
CA LEU A 392 17.50 -5.89 -2.68
C LEU A 392 18.83 -5.98 -3.46
N GLY A 393 19.35 -4.86 -3.96
CA GLY A 393 20.61 -4.83 -4.68
C GLY A 393 21.78 -5.40 -3.85
N LYS A 394 21.89 -4.98 -2.58
CA LYS A 394 22.89 -5.52 -1.64
C LYS A 394 22.65 -7.01 -1.37
N ALA A 395 21.41 -7.41 -1.16
CA ALA A 395 21.06 -8.81 -0.89
C ALA A 395 21.47 -9.73 -2.05
N LEU A 396 21.18 -9.34 -3.28
CA LEU A 396 21.55 -10.12 -4.47
C LEU A 396 23.04 -10.21 -4.72
N ASN A 397 23.84 -9.17 -4.36
CA ASN A 397 25.26 -9.12 -4.71
C ASN A 397 26.22 -9.49 -3.57
N SER A 398 25.77 -9.46 -2.31
CA SER A 398 26.68 -9.48 -1.16
C SER A 398 26.27 -10.43 -0.03
N LEU A 399 25.13 -11.08 -0.09
CA LEU A 399 24.81 -12.12 0.89
C LEU A 399 25.56 -13.41 0.54
N GLU A 400 26.24 -13.99 1.53
CA GLU A 400 27.11 -15.16 1.33
C GLU A 400 26.64 -16.41 2.10
N ALA A 401 25.91 -16.26 3.18
CA ALA A 401 25.56 -17.38 4.07
C ALA A 401 24.04 -17.48 4.35
N PRO A 402 23.27 -18.11 3.47
CA PRO A 402 23.55 -18.49 2.09
C PRO A 402 23.40 -17.31 1.11
N PRO A 403 24.03 -17.35 -0.09
CA PRO A 403 23.77 -16.37 -1.12
C PRO A 403 22.33 -16.50 -1.66
N ILE A 404 21.76 -15.41 -2.21
CA ILE A 404 20.48 -15.52 -2.93
C ILE A 404 20.75 -16.16 -4.30
N GLN A 405 20.13 -17.31 -4.55
CA GLN A 405 20.23 -18.09 -5.78
C GLN A 405 18.93 -18.19 -6.56
N ALA A 406 17.78 -17.88 -5.90
CA ALA A 406 16.51 -17.73 -6.58
C ALA A 406 15.78 -16.48 -6.10
N LEU A 407 15.20 -15.75 -7.04
CA LEU A 407 14.33 -14.59 -6.81
C LEU A 407 12.96 -14.87 -7.44
N PHE A 408 11.92 -14.86 -6.63
CA PHE A 408 10.55 -15.04 -7.11
C PHE A 408 9.77 -13.73 -6.96
N VAL A 409 9.48 -13.03 -8.07
CA VAL A 409 8.83 -11.72 -8.10
C VAL A 409 7.36 -11.85 -8.49
N TYR A 410 6.48 -11.25 -7.72
CA TYR A 410 5.05 -11.14 -8.01
C TYR A 410 4.50 -9.86 -7.36
N ASN A 411 3.42 -9.29 -7.92
CA ASN A 411 2.86 -8.01 -7.45
C ASN A 411 3.91 -6.88 -7.32
N SER A 412 4.98 -6.89 -8.12
CA SER A 412 6.06 -5.90 -7.99
C SER A 412 6.94 -5.82 -9.23
N ASN A 413 7.52 -4.65 -9.47
CA ASN A 413 8.53 -4.41 -10.51
C ASN A 413 9.81 -3.83 -9.89
N PRO A 414 10.62 -4.64 -9.14
CA PRO A 414 11.77 -4.14 -8.40
C PRO A 414 12.84 -3.46 -9.27
N ALA A 415 13.02 -3.87 -10.52
CA ALA A 415 13.96 -3.22 -11.42
C ALA A 415 13.61 -1.74 -11.69
N ALA A 416 12.31 -1.37 -11.62
CA ALA A 416 11.87 0.01 -11.80
C ALA A 416 11.75 0.78 -10.47
N VAL A 417 11.40 0.12 -9.35
CA VAL A 417 10.97 0.84 -8.13
C VAL A 417 11.94 0.74 -6.96
N CYS A 418 12.87 -0.23 -6.95
CA CYS A 418 13.84 -0.35 -5.86
C CYS A 418 14.87 0.77 -5.89
N PRO A 419 15.26 1.33 -4.73
CA PRO A 419 16.37 2.26 -4.64
C PRO A 419 17.69 1.56 -4.96
N ASN A 420 18.73 2.36 -5.25
CA ASN A 420 20.04 1.86 -5.65
C ASN A 420 19.96 0.97 -6.91
N HIS A 421 19.30 1.50 -7.93
CA HIS A 421 18.95 0.80 -9.18
C HIS A 421 20.12 0.04 -9.81
N ASN A 422 21.32 0.62 -9.86
CA ASN A 422 22.49 -0.02 -10.48
C ASN A 422 22.89 -1.32 -9.76
N GLU A 423 22.79 -1.35 -8.43
CA GLU A 423 23.03 -2.56 -7.63
C GLU A 423 21.96 -3.61 -7.87
N VAL A 424 20.70 -3.20 -7.97
CA VAL A 424 19.58 -4.10 -8.28
C VAL A 424 19.78 -4.74 -9.65
N VAL A 425 20.05 -3.95 -10.67
CA VAL A 425 20.28 -4.44 -12.03
C VAL A 425 21.53 -5.33 -12.12
N ARG A 426 22.62 -4.99 -11.40
CA ARG A 426 23.79 -5.85 -11.32
C ARG A 426 23.44 -7.24 -10.76
N GLY A 427 22.68 -7.27 -9.67
CA GLY A 427 22.21 -8.52 -9.06
C GLY A 427 21.30 -9.33 -9.98
N LEU A 428 20.32 -8.68 -10.63
CA LEU A 428 19.39 -9.34 -11.55
C LEU A 428 20.06 -9.92 -12.80
N ARG A 429 21.19 -9.34 -13.23
CA ARG A 429 21.99 -9.83 -14.38
C ARG A 429 22.83 -11.06 -14.08
N ARG A 430 22.95 -11.48 -12.83
CA ARG A 430 23.73 -12.67 -12.45
C ARG A 430 23.24 -13.89 -13.22
N PRO A 431 24.12 -14.63 -13.93
CA PRO A 431 23.74 -15.79 -14.69
C PRO A 431 23.36 -17.00 -13.80
N ASP A 432 23.86 -17.01 -12.56
CA ASP A 432 23.61 -18.01 -11.54
C ASP A 432 22.32 -17.76 -10.72
N LEU A 433 21.75 -16.56 -10.80
CA LEU A 433 20.49 -16.22 -10.15
C LEU A 433 19.30 -16.74 -10.98
N PHE A 434 18.52 -17.65 -10.44
CA PHE A 434 17.26 -18.07 -11.05
C PHE A 434 16.14 -17.08 -10.72
N THR A 435 15.55 -16.44 -11.73
CA THR A 435 14.51 -15.40 -11.54
C THR A 435 13.19 -15.81 -12.18
N VAL A 436 12.14 -15.93 -11.38
CA VAL A 436 10.76 -16.15 -11.81
C VAL A 436 9.96 -14.87 -11.59
N VAL A 437 9.17 -14.45 -12.59
CA VAL A 437 8.31 -13.27 -12.49
C VAL A 437 6.87 -13.64 -12.85
N HIS A 438 5.93 -13.45 -11.93
CA HIS A 438 4.49 -13.61 -12.17
C HIS A 438 3.85 -12.24 -12.36
N GLU A 439 3.50 -11.89 -13.60
CA GLU A 439 3.13 -10.54 -13.99
C GLU A 439 2.07 -10.51 -15.11
N GLN A 440 1.33 -9.42 -15.22
CA GLN A 440 0.33 -9.19 -16.26
C GLN A 440 0.95 -8.71 -17.57
N PHE A 441 2.09 -8.05 -17.51
CA PHE A 441 2.80 -7.44 -18.64
C PHE A 441 4.29 -7.69 -18.57
N PHE A 442 4.98 -7.55 -19.70
CA PHE A 442 6.44 -7.48 -19.66
C PHE A 442 6.87 -6.14 -19.06
N THR A 443 7.60 -6.21 -17.96
CA THR A 443 8.10 -5.07 -17.17
C THR A 443 9.64 -5.03 -17.19
N ASP A 444 10.24 -3.95 -16.62
CA ASP A 444 11.70 -3.86 -16.48
C ASP A 444 12.30 -5.07 -15.74
N THR A 445 11.56 -5.66 -14.80
CA THR A 445 12.01 -6.84 -14.08
C THR A 445 11.99 -8.10 -14.95
N THR A 446 11.04 -8.22 -15.87
CA THR A 446 10.99 -9.37 -16.79
C THR A 446 12.16 -9.42 -17.76
N ASP A 447 12.85 -8.30 -17.99
CA ASP A 447 14.10 -8.28 -18.77
C ASP A 447 15.20 -9.18 -18.18
N TYR A 448 15.07 -9.53 -16.91
CA TYR A 448 16.01 -10.38 -16.17
C TYR A 448 15.42 -11.72 -15.72
N ALA A 449 14.15 -11.98 -16.02
CA ALA A 449 13.49 -13.23 -15.65
C ALA A 449 13.97 -14.41 -16.51
N ASP A 450 14.09 -15.59 -15.92
CA ASP A 450 14.26 -16.86 -16.63
C ASP A 450 12.90 -17.42 -17.06
N ILE A 451 11.90 -17.27 -16.19
CA ILE A 451 10.52 -17.67 -16.46
C ILE A 451 9.58 -16.50 -16.14
N VAL A 452 8.65 -16.22 -17.05
CA VAL A 452 7.56 -15.26 -16.86
C VAL A 452 6.25 -16.04 -16.86
N LEU A 453 5.46 -15.89 -15.80
CA LEU A 453 4.17 -16.54 -15.62
C LEU A 453 3.03 -15.51 -15.79
N PRO A 454 1.92 -15.86 -16.46
CA PRO A 454 0.81 -14.96 -16.72
C PRO A 454 -0.09 -14.79 -15.49
N ALA A 455 -0.24 -13.53 -15.02
CA ALA A 455 -1.06 -13.18 -13.87
C ALA A 455 -2.44 -12.66 -14.29
N THR A 456 -3.46 -12.99 -13.48
CA THR A 456 -4.82 -12.46 -13.63
C THR A 456 -4.91 -10.97 -13.27
N THR A 457 -5.87 -10.28 -13.88
CA THR A 457 -6.39 -8.99 -13.40
C THR A 457 -7.45 -9.24 -12.33
N PHE A 458 -7.86 -8.20 -11.59
CA PHE A 458 -8.88 -8.36 -10.55
C PHE A 458 -10.30 -8.65 -11.08
N PHE A 459 -10.53 -8.64 -12.40
CA PHE A 459 -11.76 -9.13 -13.01
C PHE A 459 -11.85 -10.65 -13.02
N GLU A 460 -10.70 -11.30 -12.92
CA GLU A 460 -10.49 -12.71 -13.26
C GLU A 460 -10.30 -13.60 -12.02
N HIS A 461 -10.36 -13.03 -10.81
CA HIS A 461 -10.29 -13.78 -9.55
C HIS A 461 -11.13 -13.14 -8.44
N LYS A 462 -11.45 -13.93 -7.42
CA LYS A 462 -12.11 -13.46 -6.20
C LYS A 462 -11.08 -13.09 -5.13
N ASP A 463 -11.34 -12.02 -4.37
CA ASP A 463 -10.47 -11.57 -3.28
C ASP A 463 -11.26 -10.86 -2.16
N LEU A 464 -10.64 -10.71 -1.00
CA LEU A 464 -11.12 -9.88 0.09
C LEU A 464 -10.37 -8.56 0.08
N GLN A 465 -11.10 -7.44 -0.05
CA GLN A 465 -10.50 -6.12 -0.16
C GLN A 465 -10.74 -5.30 1.10
N ILE A 466 -9.66 -4.73 1.63
CA ILE A 466 -9.66 -3.69 2.66
C ILE A 466 -9.05 -2.41 2.10
N ALA A 467 -9.25 -1.29 2.79
CA ALA A 467 -8.71 0.01 2.38
C ALA A 467 -7.77 0.58 3.44
N TYR A 468 -6.91 1.51 3.05
CA TYR A 468 -6.17 2.30 4.02
C TYR A 468 -6.65 3.76 4.11
N GLY A 469 -7.69 4.13 3.36
CA GLY A 469 -8.32 5.44 3.39
C GLY A 469 -9.77 5.48 3.89
N HIS A 470 -10.40 4.34 4.14
CA HIS A 470 -11.75 4.24 4.73
C HIS A 470 -11.90 2.94 5.52
N TYR A 471 -13.04 2.73 6.18
CA TYR A 471 -13.32 1.59 7.06
C TYR A 471 -14.27 0.54 6.48
N TYR A 472 -14.37 0.41 5.16
CA TYR A 472 -15.23 -0.59 4.52
C TYR A 472 -14.44 -1.82 4.08
N VAL A 473 -14.95 -3.02 4.43
CA VAL A 473 -14.52 -4.32 3.93
C VAL A 473 -15.39 -4.67 2.73
N GLN A 474 -14.80 -5.25 1.68
CA GLN A 474 -15.48 -5.61 0.45
C GLN A 474 -15.02 -6.99 -0.03
N VAL A 475 -15.91 -7.76 -0.66
CA VAL A 475 -15.51 -8.89 -1.50
C VAL A 475 -15.41 -8.41 -2.94
N SER A 476 -14.27 -8.63 -3.57
CA SER A 476 -14.08 -8.46 -5.00
C SER A 476 -14.43 -9.77 -5.69
N ASN A 477 -15.63 -9.87 -6.27
CA ASN A 477 -16.06 -11.09 -6.93
C ASN A 477 -15.39 -11.25 -8.29
N GLN A 478 -15.09 -12.50 -8.66
CA GLN A 478 -14.66 -12.84 -10.01
C GLN A 478 -15.77 -12.48 -11.02
N ALA A 479 -15.47 -11.63 -11.97
CA ALA A 479 -16.43 -11.17 -12.96
C ALA A 479 -16.43 -12.05 -14.22
N MET A 480 -15.28 -12.56 -14.63
CA MET A 480 -15.09 -13.33 -15.85
C MET A 480 -14.01 -14.40 -15.68
N GLU A 481 -14.01 -15.38 -16.59
CA GLU A 481 -12.93 -16.35 -16.66
C GLU A 481 -11.60 -15.67 -17.02
N PRO A 482 -10.46 -16.21 -16.55
CA PRO A 482 -9.15 -15.71 -16.92
C PRO A 482 -8.94 -15.65 -18.43
N VAL A 483 -8.33 -14.56 -18.92
CA VAL A 483 -7.96 -14.43 -20.32
C VAL A 483 -6.67 -15.23 -20.57
N GLY A 484 -6.66 -16.03 -21.63
CA GLY A 484 -5.54 -16.92 -21.92
C GLY A 484 -5.38 -18.00 -20.83
N GLU A 485 -4.16 -18.21 -20.39
CA GLU A 485 -3.82 -19.18 -19.34
C GLU A 485 -3.42 -18.48 -18.02
N CYS A 486 -3.92 -17.25 -17.78
CA CYS A 486 -3.58 -16.49 -16.57
C CYS A 486 -4.08 -17.17 -15.31
N ARG A 487 -3.28 -17.13 -14.24
CA ARG A 487 -3.63 -17.65 -12.92
C ARG A 487 -3.49 -16.56 -11.86
N SER A 488 -4.34 -16.60 -10.83
CA SER A 488 -4.17 -15.77 -9.64
C SER A 488 -2.92 -16.21 -8.85
N ASN A 489 -2.43 -15.36 -7.94
CA ASN A 489 -1.33 -15.78 -7.05
C ASN A 489 -1.74 -17.01 -6.23
N VAL A 490 -2.99 -17.07 -5.76
CA VAL A 490 -3.49 -18.22 -5.00
C VAL A 490 -3.40 -19.51 -5.81
N GLU A 491 -3.87 -19.49 -7.07
CA GLU A 491 -3.86 -20.69 -7.95
C GLU A 491 -2.44 -21.08 -8.37
N MET A 492 -1.60 -20.10 -8.68
CA MET A 492 -0.22 -20.35 -9.10
C MET A 492 0.59 -20.96 -7.98
N PHE A 493 0.56 -20.40 -6.75
CA PHE A 493 1.31 -20.97 -5.63
C PHE A 493 0.74 -22.30 -5.14
N ARG A 494 -0.56 -22.53 -5.26
CA ARG A 494 -1.18 -23.84 -5.03
C ARG A 494 -0.62 -24.90 -5.99
N ALA A 495 -0.62 -24.59 -7.28
CA ALA A 495 -0.08 -25.51 -8.30
C ALA A 495 1.42 -25.77 -8.12
N LEU A 496 2.18 -24.75 -7.73
CA LEU A 496 3.61 -24.92 -7.45
C LEU A 496 3.84 -25.75 -6.18
N ALA A 497 3.02 -25.60 -5.14
CA ALA A 497 3.10 -26.41 -3.93
C ALA A 497 2.86 -27.90 -4.23
N GLU A 498 1.89 -28.21 -5.08
CA GLU A 498 1.64 -29.57 -5.56
C GLU A 498 2.86 -30.14 -6.30
N ARG A 499 3.48 -29.37 -7.22
CA ARG A 499 4.70 -29.76 -7.93
C ARG A 499 5.91 -29.92 -7.02
N MET A 500 5.96 -29.17 -5.92
CA MET A 500 6.99 -29.33 -4.87
C MET A 500 6.75 -30.56 -3.99
N GLY A 501 5.59 -31.22 -4.08
CA GLY A 501 5.21 -32.34 -3.26
C GLY A 501 4.79 -31.94 -1.84
N PHE A 502 4.25 -30.72 -1.66
CA PHE A 502 3.70 -30.30 -0.38
C PHE A 502 2.28 -30.87 -0.21
N GLU A 503 2.11 -31.73 0.79
CA GLU A 503 0.86 -32.46 1.03
C GLU A 503 -0.04 -31.76 2.07
N ASP A 504 0.43 -30.67 2.67
CA ASP A 504 -0.27 -29.93 3.71
C ASP A 504 -1.66 -29.47 3.20
N GLU A 505 -2.72 -29.73 3.98
CA GLU A 505 -4.12 -29.45 3.60
C GLU A 505 -4.36 -27.98 3.25
N CYS A 506 -3.59 -27.08 3.84
CA CYS A 506 -3.72 -25.65 3.62
C CYS A 506 -3.49 -25.21 2.16
N PHE A 507 -2.82 -26.03 1.35
CA PHE A 507 -2.65 -25.78 -0.09
C PHE A 507 -3.88 -26.19 -0.92
N ARG A 508 -4.84 -26.90 -0.33
CA ARG A 508 -6.11 -27.32 -0.98
C ARG A 508 -7.29 -26.42 -0.60
N GLU A 509 -7.07 -25.49 0.33
CA GLU A 509 -8.11 -24.63 0.85
C GLU A 509 -8.74 -23.74 -0.25
N THR A 510 -10.06 -23.59 -0.24
CA THR A 510 -10.77 -22.75 -1.21
C THR A 510 -10.59 -21.26 -0.90
N VAL A 511 -10.77 -20.40 -1.90
CA VAL A 511 -10.76 -18.93 -1.72
C VAL A 511 -11.81 -18.50 -0.70
N ASP A 512 -13.00 -19.11 -0.71
CA ASP A 512 -14.08 -18.80 0.21
C ASP A 512 -13.72 -19.15 1.66
N SER A 513 -13.13 -20.35 1.88
CA SER A 513 -12.64 -20.73 3.21
C SER A 513 -11.53 -19.78 3.71
N MET A 514 -10.64 -19.34 2.82
CA MET A 514 -9.59 -18.38 3.17
C MET A 514 -10.18 -17.02 3.56
N ILE A 515 -11.25 -16.55 2.89
CA ILE A 515 -11.97 -15.33 3.28
C ILE A 515 -12.62 -15.52 4.65
N ASP A 516 -13.29 -16.64 4.89
CA ASP A 516 -13.93 -16.94 6.16
C ASP A 516 -12.88 -16.94 7.30
N ARG A 517 -11.73 -17.56 7.10
CA ARG A 517 -10.60 -17.53 8.07
C ARG A 517 -10.04 -16.12 8.29
N ALA A 518 -9.92 -15.32 7.24
CA ALA A 518 -9.43 -13.95 7.38
C ALA A 518 -10.34 -13.08 8.25
N LEU A 519 -11.67 -13.32 8.15
CA LEU A 519 -12.69 -12.59 8.90
C LEU A 519 -12.88 -13.14 10.32
N ASP A 520 -12.51 -14.40 10.58
CA ASP A 520 -12.52 -15.02 11.91
C ASP A 520 -11.30 -14.55 12.71
N ALA A 521 -11.38 -13.34 13.22
CA ALA A 521 -10.32 -12.67 13.94
C ALA A 521 -10.81 -12.16 15.30
N PRO A 522 -9.93 -12.09 16.32
CA PRO A 522 -10.29 -11.56 17.64
C PRO A 522 -10.46 -10.03 17.65
N ASN A 523 -10.87 -9.45 16.54
CA ASN A 523 -11.12 -8.03 16.38
C ASN A 523 -12.62 -7.72 16.56
N PRO A 524 -13.03 -6.99 17.62
CA PRO A 524 -14.44 -6.68 17.87
C PRO A 524 -15.08 -5.88 16.72
N TRP A 525 -14.30 -5.10 15.99
CA TRP A 525 -14.79 -4.29 14.87
C TRP A 525 -15.18 -5.12 13.63
N LEU A 526 -14.73 -6.37 13.53
CA LEU A 526 -15.15 -7.33 12.49
C LEU A 526 -16.42 -8.10 12.88
N ARG A 527 -16.91 -7.97 14.11
CA ARG A 527 -18.09 -8.71 14.58
C ARG A 527 -19.29 -8.50 13.66
N GLY A 528 -19.87 -9.58 13.17
CA GLY A 528 -21.00 -9.57 12.25
C GLY A 528 -20.65 -9.32 10.79
N ILE A 529 -19.38 -9.12 10.45
CA ILE A 529 -18.90 -9.10 9.07
C ILE A 529 -18.55 -10.54 8.69
N THR A 530 -19.32 -11.12 7.79
CA THR A 530 -19.11 -12.47 7.26
C THR A 530 -19.05 -12.44 5.74
N ARG A 531 -18.42 -13.45 5.13
CA ARG A 531 -18.38 -13.58 3.67
C ARG A 531 -19.78 -13.56 3.05
N ASP A 532 -20.72 -14.32 3.58
CA ASP A 532 -22.09 -14.39 3.07
C ASP A 532 -22.83 -13.04 3.12
N ARG A 533 -22.56 -12.23 4.14
CA ARG A 533 -23.07 -10.85 4.20
C ARG A 533 -22.39 -9.94 3.20
N LEU A 534 -21.07 -10.01 3.09
CA LEU A 534 -20.33 -9.23 2.11
C LEU A 534 -20.71 -9.53 0.67
N GLU A 535 -21.06 -10.80 0.36
CA GLU A 535 -21.57 -11.19 -0.97
C GLU A 535 -22.95 -10.60 -1.27
N ARG A 536 -23.82 -10.47 -0.26
CA ARG A 536 -25.16 -9.87 -0.41
C ARG A 536 -25.13 -8.34 -0.35
N GLU A 537 -24.37 -7.78 0.56
CA GLU A 537 -24.34 -6.34 0.85
C GLU A 537 -23.21 -5.63 0.10
N HIS A 538 -22.32 -6.38 -0.54
CA HIS A 538 -21.17 -5.99 -1.35
C HIS A 538 -20.06 -5.26 -0.57
N ARG A 539 -20.40 -4.57 0.52
CA ARG A 539 -19.49 -3.86 1.41
C ARG A 539 -20.09 -3.73 2.81
N MET A 540 -19.23 -3.74 3.80
CA MET A 540 -19.64 -3.52 5.20
C MET A 540 -18.63 -2.60 5.89
N ARG A 541 -19.12 -1.61 6.61
CA ARG A 541 -18.26 -0.79 7.46
C ARG A 541 -17.89 -1.57 8.71
N LEU A 542 -16.66 -1.38 9.21
CA LEU A 542 -16.25 -1.91 10.51
C LEU A 542 -17.21 -1.45 11.61
N ASN A 543 -17.53 -2.36 12.53
CA ASN A 543 -18.49 -2.10 13.59
C ASN A 543 -17.80 -1.45 14.80
N PHE A 544 -17.85 -0.13 14.89
CA PHE A 544 -17.34 0.62 16.04
C PHE A 544 -18.39 0.84 17.15
N GLU A 545 -19.63 0.36 17.00
CA GLU A 545 -20.75 0.70 17.88
C GLU A 545 -20.75 0.00 19.24
N ASN A 546 -19.98 -1.09 19.39
CA ASN A 546 -19.99 -1.90 20.62
C ASN A 546 -19.01 -1.42 21.72
N GLU A 547 -18.20 -0.40 21.47
CA GLU A 547 -17.35 0.23 22.48
C GLU A 547 -17.74 1.70 22.56
N ASN A 548 -18.61 2.13 23.47
CA ASN A 548 -18.97 3.54 23.70
C ASN A 548 -18.65 4.45 22.49
N SER A 549 -19.32 4.19 21.39
CA SER A 549 -18.91 4.44 20.00
C SER A 549 -18.76 5.89 19.58
N SER A 550 -19.23 6.81 20.39
CA SER A 550 -18.95 8.24 20.20
C SER A 550 -17.48 8.61 20.50
N ARG A 551 -16.69 7.68 21.07
CA ARG A 551 -15.29 7.92 21.47
C ARG A 551 -14.26 7.11 20.66
N ALA A 552 -14.58 5.92 20.16
CA ALA A 552 -13.60 5.09 19.44
C ALA A 552 -13.25 5.61 18.04
N SER A 553 -14.18 6.29 17.35
CA SER A 553 -13.90 7.02 16.11
C SER A 553 -13.25 8.39 16.38
N GLN A 554 -13.18 8.82 17.64
CA GLN A 554 -12.81 10.16 18.04
C GLN A 554 -11.59 10.22 18.97
N SER A 555 -11.15 9.09 19.53
CA SER A 555 -9.97 9.08 20.40
C SER A 555 -9.30 7.71 20.37
N PRO A 556 -8.00 7.64 20.07
CA PRO A 556 -7.22 6.44 20.38
C PRO A 556 -7.41 6.13 21.87
N SER A 557 -7.74 4.89 22.19
CA SER A 557 -7.89 4.43 23.59
C SER A 557 -6.59 4.43 24.38
N ALA A 558 -5.48 4.79 23.73
CA ALA A 558 -4.17 4.98 24.36
C ALA A 558 -3.87 6.46 24.53
N ALA A 559 -3.25 6.82 25.65
CA ALA A 559 -2.74 8.17 25.87
C ALA A 559 -1.78 8.56 24.74
N CYS A 560 -1.93 9.76 24.19
CA CYS A 560 -0.99 10.29 23.22
C CYS A 560 0.38 10.45 23.87
N MET A 561 1.40 9.84 23.31
CA MET A 561 2.77 9.84 23.88
C MET A 561 3.57 11.00 23.29
N PHE A 562 3.87 11.98 24.14
CA PHE A 562 4.84 13.04 23.84
C PHE A 562 6.28 12.67 24.25
N ASP A 563 6.43 11.62 25.07
CA ASP A 563 7.72 11.14 25.54
C ASP A 563 8.58 10.57 24.43
N LEU A 564 9.86 10.61 24.66
CA LEU A 564 10.95 10.01 23.90
C LEU A 564 11.62 10.91 22.86
N TRP A 565 12.64 11.49 23.36
CA TRP A 565 13.83 11.88 22.56
C TRP A 565 15.10 11.43 23.25
#